data_1f1bfbf1d65292bace1b668ff9f11f28
#
_entry.id   1f1bfbf1d65292bace1b668ff9f11f28
#
_cell.length_a   1.000
_cell.length_b   1.000
_cell.length_c   1.000
_cell.angle_alpha   90.00
_cell.angle_beta   90.00
_cell.angle_gamma   90.00
#
_symmetry.space_group_name_H-M   'P 1'
#
loop_
_entity.id
_entity.type
_entity.pdbx_description
1 polymer ?
#
loop_
_entity_poly.entity_id
_entity_poly.type
_entity_poly.pdbx_seq_one_letter_code
_entity_poly.pdbx_strand_id
1 'polypeptide(L)'
;MRTFVLTIALILGLPFTAQASTTLFPARSGNAEARTLVVYSSLDEPVAQPMIEAFQEAHPDVAVRYEDMLTGEIYDRIVKETDSGARTADFAFSSAMDLQVKLSNDGYAQRSDLPMSARWPAWANWRNTAYALTFEPAVFVYHKPSFTKEKPPATRAEFVEYLKRQGNAVYGRIGTYDIERSGVGFLFMARDQEQFGDIWSVIQTMGAAGVKLYSTSSAILERIADGRFVLGYNILGSYAADWASRHPDLGIVLPKDYTVVMSRIGLVPQAAASPDLGRAYLEFFMSREGQTIMARQLQIAAVSPDVAGENTATTLQEQLGKQLRPVPVSPGLMVYLDQVKRARLISRWNEVLRLQ
;
A
#
# COMPACT_ATOMS: atom_id res chain seq x y z
N MET A 1 -33.88 10.36 54.17
CA MET A 1 -33.88 10.47 52.70
C MET A 1 -32.47 10.86 52.27
N ARG A 2 -31.70 9.94 51.73
CA ARG A 2 -30.34 10.21 51.17
C ARG A 2 -30.48 10.13 49.66
N THR A 3 -30.31 11.27 49.01
CA THR A 3 -30.37 11.39 47.53
C THR A 3 -29.03 10.94 46.94
N PHE A 4 -29.03 9.86 46.19
CA PHE A 4 -27.90 9.42 45.39
C PHE A 4 -27.89 10.21 44.09
N VAL A 5 -26.85 11.01 43.84
CA VAL A 5 -26.58 11.66 42.60
C VAL A 5 -25.72 10.72 41.77
N LEU A 6 -26.28 10.19 40.67
CA LEU A 6 -25.58 9.33 39.70
C LEU A 6 -24.87 10.22 38.67
N THR A 7 -23.55 10.36 38.79
CA THR A 7 -22.75 11.08 37.79
C THR A 7 -22.46 10.14 36.61
N ILE A 8 -23.13 10.36 35.48
CA ILE A 8 -22.84 9.68 34.24
C ILE A 8 -21.63 10.37 33.58
N ALA A 9 -20.47 9.71 33.61
CA ALA A 9 -19.30 10.14 32.85
C ALA A 9 -19.50 9.80 31.37
N LEU A 10 -19.76 10.83 30.55
CA LEU A 10 -19.82 10.72 29.10
C LEU A 10 -18.38 10.59 28.57
N ILE A 11 -17.95 9.37 28.23
CA ILE A 11 -16.67 9.14 27.54
C ILE A 11 -16.88 9.55 26.07
N LEU A 12 -16.52 10.78 25.74
CA LEU A 12 -16.39 11.25 24.36
C LEU A 12 -15.21 10.51 23.73
N GLY A 13 -15.50 9.48 22.94
CA GLY A 13 -14.52 8.84 22.07
C GLY A 13 -14.06 9.86 21.01
N LEU A 14 -12.87 10.43 21.21
CA LEU A 14 -12.22 11.22 20.18
C LEU A 14 -11.93 10.32 18.98
N PRO A 15 -12.25 10.74 17.75
CA PRO A 15 -11.84 9.99 16.58
C PRO A 15 -10.31 9.97 16.52
N PHE A 16 -9.71 8.79 16.52
CA PHE A 16 -8.30 8.61 16.18
C PHE A 16 -8.14 9.01 14.70
N THR A 17 -7.80 10.26 14.45
CA THR A 17 -7.26 10.67 13.15
C THR A 17 -5.85 10.11 13.09
N ALA A 18 -5.57 9.21 12.14
CA ALA A 18 -4.22 8.83 11.79
C ALA A 18 -3.50 10.13 11.37
N GLN A 19 -2.65 10.64 12.22
CA GLN A 19 -1.91 11.87 11.98
C GLN A 19 -0.59 11.47 11.31
N ALA A 20 -0.20 12.19 10.25
CA ALA A 20 1.11 12.02 9.64
C ALA A 20 2.19 12.05 10.72
N SER A 21 3.03 11.02 10.78
CA SER A 21 4.16 10.98 11.68
C SER A 21 5.41 11.45 10.96
N THR A 22 6.25 12.23 11.65
CA THR A 22 7.51 12.73 11.11
C THR A 22 8.65 12.19 11.96
N THR A 23 9.58 11.46 11.32
CA THR A 23 10.80 10.96 11.94
C THR A 23 12.02 11.56 11.26
N LEU A 24 12.96 12.06 12.07
CA LEU A 24 14.25 12.55 11.59
C LEU A 24 15.33 11.49 11.83
N PHE A 25 15.95 11.03 10.76
CA PHE A 25 17.18 10.22 10.79
C PHE A 25 18.36 11.17 10.59
N PRO A 26 19.15 11.47 11.64
CA PRO A 26 20.27 12.41 11.54
C PRO A 26 21.35 11.87 10.60
N ALA A 27 22.13 12.79 10.02
CA ALA A 27 23.27 12.42 9.20
C ALA A 27 24.30 11.61 10.01
N ARG A 28 24.81 10.53 9.44
CA ARG A 28 25.75 9.61 10.12
C ARG A 28 27.12 10.24 10.40
N SER A 29 27.51 11.21 9.55
CA SER A 29 28.77 11.95 9.73
C SER A 29 28.80 12.89 10.96
N GLY A 30 27.63 13.17 11.57
CA GLY A 30 27.52 14.15 12.64
C GLY A 30 27.77 15.59 12.21
N ASN A 31 27.83 15.86 10.89
CA ASN A 31 28.04 17.20 10.36
C ASN A 31 26.82 18.10 10.63
N ALA A 32 27.05 19.25 11.29
CA ALA A 32 25.98 20.22 11.59
C ALA A 32 25.42 20.91 10.33
N GLU A 33 26.16 20.92 9.22
CA GLU A 33 25.73 21.45 7.90
C GLU A 33 25.16 20.36 6.98
N ALA A 34 24.79 19.20 7.52
CA ALA A 34 24.22 18.10 6.75
C ALA A 34 22.99 18.56 5.98
N ARG A 35 22.91 18.16 4.71
CA ARG A 35 21.71 18.39 3.89
C ARG A 35 20.61 17.43 4.31
N THR A 36 19.37 17.86 4.22
CA THR A 36 18.22 17.02 4.57
C THR A 36 17.46 16.61 3.30
N LEU A 37 17.32 15.30 3.10
CA LEU A 37 16.38 14.69 2.17
C LEU A 37 14.99 14.63 2.82
N VAL A 38 13.97 15.18 2.19
CA VAL A 38 12.58 15.11 2.66
C VAL A 38 11.83 14.05 1.86
N VAL A 39 11.28 13.06 2.56
CA VAL A 39 10.55 11.94 1.97
C VAL A 39 9.10 11.95 2.42
N TYR A 40 8.15 11.97 1.47
CA TYR A 40 6.72 11.69 1.74
C TYR A 40 6.42 10.26 1.32
N SER A 41 5.95 9.44 2.23
CA SER A 41 5.76 8.02 1.97
C SER A 41 4.50 7.46 2.62
N SER A 42 3.90 6.46 1.96
CA SER A 42 2.84 5.62 2.51
C SER A 42 3.36 4.23 2.93
N LEU A 43 4.67 4.07 3.06
CA LEU A 43 5.27 2.89 3.66
C LEU A 43 5.53 3.21 5.13
N ASP A 44 5.04 2.36 6.04
CA ASP A 44 5.20 2.56 7.49
C ASP A 44 6.69 2.75 7.83
N GLU A 45 7.01 3.75 8.64
CA GLU A 45 8.39 4.14 8.94
C GLU A 45 9.27 2.98 9.43
N PRO A 46 8.82 2.10 10.35
CA PRO A 46 9.65 0.96 10.77
C PRO A 46 9.99 -0.02 9.63
N VAL A 47 9.13 -0.12 8.62
CA VAL A 47 9.40 -0.95 7.43
C VAL A 47 10.39 -0.25 6.50
N ALA A 48 10.33 1.09 6.40
CA ALA A 48 11.22 1.88 5.55
C ALA A 48 12.64 2.02 6.13
N GLN A 49 12.80 1.90 7.46
CA GLN A 49 14.04 2.18 8.19
C GLN A 49 15.29 1.50 7.59
N PRO A 50 15.29 0.20 7.24
CA PRO A 50 16.49 -0.43 6.68
C PRO A 50 16.94 0.20 5.34
N MET A 51 16.00 0.67 4.52
CA MET A 51 16.30 1.37 3.26
C MET A 51 16.92 2.74 3.51
N ILE A 52 16.40 3.47 4.49
CA ILE A 52 16.90 4.79 4.90
C ILE A 52 18.32 4.66 5.44
N GLU A 53 18.55 3.72 6.33
CA GLU A 53 19.85 3.48 6.96
C GLU A 53 20.92 3.07 5.94
N ALA A 54 20.58 2.19 4.99
CA ALA A 54 21.51 1.80 3.93
C ALA A 54 21.81 2.95 2.96
N PHE A 55 20.80 3.79 2.63
CA PHE A 55 21.05 5.01 1.87
C PHE A 55 22.02 5.94 2.59
N GLN A 56 21.86 6.11 3.92
CA GLN A 56 22.77 6.95 4.72
C GLN A 56 24.18 6.35 4.89
N GLU A 57 24.36 5.03 4.72
CA GLU A 57 25.70 4.42 4.64
C GLU A 57 26.44 4.88 3.37
N ALA A 58 25.73 4.95 2.25
CA ALA A 58 26.29 5.45 1.00
C ALA A 58 26.39 7.00 0.96
N HIS A 59 25.57 7.70 1.76
CA HIS A 59 25.48 9.15 1.82
C HIS A 59 25.53 9.66 3.26
N PRO A 60 26.67 9.53 3.98
CA PRO A 60 26.75 9.78 5.42
C PRO A 60 26.49 11.23 5.83
N ASP A 61 26.63 12.18 4.92
CA ASP A 61 26.36 13.62 5.12
C ASP A 61 24.90 14.02 4.87
N VAL A 62 24.00 13.04 4.64
CA VAL A 62 22.59 13.32 4.38
C VAL A 62 21.73 12.89 5.56
N ALA A 63 21.02 13.84 6.17
CA ALA A 63 19.92 13.55 7.07
C ALA A 63 18.66 13.20 6.27
N VAL A 64 17.79 12.33 6.80
CA VAL A 64 16.51 11.99 6.16
C VAL A 64 15.36 12.38 7.07
N ARG A 65 14.50 13.28 6.61
CA ARG A 65 13.21 13.58 7.23
C ARG A 65 12.14 12.75 6.53
N TYR A 66 11.68 11.72 7.20
CA TYR A 66 10.67 10.81 6.72
C TYR A 66 9.29 11.18 7.26
N GLU A 67 8.33 11.38 6.39
CA GLU A 67 6.95 11.67 6.74
C GLU A 67 6.06 10.51 6.28
N ASP A 68 5.59 9.72 7.25
CA ASP A 68 4.64 8.63 7.04
C ASP A 68 3.24 9.21 6.94
N MET A 69 2.61 9.04 5.78
CA MET A 69 1.38 9.74 5.41
C MET A 69 0.40 8.81 4.69
N LEU A 70 -0.87 9.10 4.78
CA LEU A 70 -1.87 8.46 3.93
C LEU A 70 -1.66 8.84 2.46
N THR A 71 -1.97 7.90 1.57
CA THR A 71 -1.74 8.05 0.12
C THR A 71 -2.39 9.29 -0.50
N GLY A 72 -3.61 9.64 -0.05
CA GLY A 72 -4.31 10.85 -0.48
C GLY A 72 -3.64 12.12 0.01
N GLU A 73 -3.15 12.13 1.26
CA GLU A 73 -2.46 13.27 1.86
C GLU A 73 -1.15 13.59 1.12
N ILE A 74 -0.40 12.57 0.67
CA ILE A 74 0.81 12.77 -0.16
C ILE A 74 0.46 13.54 -1.43
N TYR A 75 -0.58 13.09 -2.14
CA TYR A 75 -1.03 13.72 -3.37
C TYR A 75 -1.46 15.18 -3.13
N ASP A 76 -2.39 15.39 -2.19
CA ASP A 76 -2.96 16.69 -1.89
C ASP A 76 -1.89 17.70 -1.43
N ARG A 77 -0.92 17.24 -0.64
CA ARG A 77 0.14 18.07 -0.13
C ARG A 77 1.12 18.49 -1.22
N ILE A 78 1.57 17.57 -2.09
CA ILE A 78 2.46 17.91 -3.22
C ILE A 78 1.79 18.91 -4.14
N VAL A 79 0.51 18.70 -4.50
CA VAL A 79 -0.25 19.65 -5.34
C VAL A 79 -0.36 21.00 -4.66
N LYS A 80 -0.83 21.06 -3.42
CA LYS A 80 -1.02 22.32 -2.67
C LYS A 80 0.27 23.11 -2.50
N GLU A 81 1.37 22.44 -2.12
CA GLU A 81 2.66 23.09 -1.91
C GLU A 81 3.22 23.60 -3.24
N THR A 82 3.16 22.80 -4.31
CA THR A 82 3.63 23.22 -5.64
C THR A 82 2.82 24.40 -6.19
N ASP A 83 1.48 24.35 -6.12
CA ASP A 83 0.60 25.40 -6.64
C ASP A 83 0.73 26.71 -5.86
N SER A 84 1.05 26.65 -4.57
CA SER A 84 1.33 27.83 -3.75
C SER A 84 2.74 28.42 -3.95
N GLY A 85 3.59 27.79 -4.77
CA GLY A 85 4.99 28.17 -4.94
C GLY A 85 5.90 27.78 -3.77
N ALA A 86 5.39 26.97 -2.82
CA ALA A 86 6.19 26.43 -1.73
C ALA A 86 7.07 25.25 -2.18
N ARG A 87 8.08 24.93 -1.38
CA ARG A 87 8.85 23.70 -1.55
C ARG A 87 8.09 22.53 -0.96
N THR A 88 8.21 21.36 -1.60
CA THR A 88 7.62 20.10 -1.16
C THR A 88 8.72 19.07 -0.88
N ALA A 89 8.35 17.80 -0.69
CA ALA A 89 9.29 16.70 -0.54
C ALA A 89 10.29 16.61 -1.70
N ASP A 90 11.45 16.01 -1.43
CA ASP A 90 12.45 15.70 -2.46
C ASP A 90 12.19 14.37 -3.14
N PHE A 91 11.51 13.45 -2.44
CA PHE A 91 11.08 12.16 -2.96
C PHE A 91 9.70 11.80 -2.42
N ALA A 92 8.84 11.29 -3.29
CA ALA A 92 7.53 10.77 -2.92
C ALA A 92 7.42 9.28 -3.28
N PHE A 93 6.94 8.45 -2.33
CA PHE A 93 6.83 7.01 -2.48
C PHE A 93 5.47 6.51 -1.98
N SER A 94 4.59 6.09 -2.89
CA SER A 94 3.20 5.78 -2.53
C SER A 94 2.66 4.53 -3.22
N SER A 95 1.79 3.81 -2.50
CA SER A 95 1.04 2.66 -2.99
C SER A 95 -0.20 3.03 -3.81
N ALA A 96 -0.64 4.30 -3.83
CA ALA A 96 -1.69 4.76 -4.73
C ALA A 96 -1.09 5.07 -6.10
N MET A 97 -0.92 4.02 -6.93
CA MET A 97 -0.32 4.13 -8.26
C MET A 97 -1.01 5.17 -9.14
N ASP A 98 -2.33 5.25 -9.07
CA ASP A 98 -3.18 6.17 -9.82
C ASP A 98 -2.87 7.63 -9.48
N LEU A 99 -2.80 7.97 -8.19
CA LEU A 99 -2.47 9.32 -7.73
C LEU A 99 -1.03 9.72 -8.11
N GLN A 100 -0.08 8.79 -8.01
CA GLN A 100 1.31 9.06 -8.39
C GLN A 100 1.45 9.27 -9.91
N VAL A 101 0.77 8.45 -10.72
CA VAL A 101 0.75 8.65 -12.19
C VAL A 101 0.04 9.97 -12.54
N LYS A 102 -0.99 10.35 -11.79
CA LYS A 102 -1.64 11.65 -11.96
C LYS A 102 -0.70 12.81 -11.67
N LEU A 103 0.05 12.78 -10.55
CA LEU A 103 1.09 13.78 -10.26
C LEU A 103 2.08 13.91 -11.43
N SER A 104 2.56 12.78 -11.93
CA SER A 104 3.48 12.74 -13.07
C SER A 104 2.85 13.31 -14.36
N ASN A 105 1.60 12.93 -14.67
CA ASN A 105 0.93 13.36 -15.88
C ASN A 105 0.58 14.86 -15.87
N ASP A 106 0.23 15.38 -14.71
CA ASP A 106 -0.20 16.78 -14.53
C ASP A 106 0.99 17.73 -14.31
N GLY A 107 2.24 17.24 -14.40
CA GLY A 107 3.45 18.06 -14.35
C GLY A 107 4.00 18.33 -12.94
N TYR A 108 3.52 17.62 -11.92
CA TYR A 108 4.02 17.71 -10.55
C TYR A 108 5.26 16.86 -10.27
N ALA A 109 5.78 16.12 -11.26
CA ALA A 109 6.97 15.30 -11.13
C ALA A 109 8.05 15.73 -12.13
N GLN A 110 9.31 15.76 -11.68
CA GLN A 110 10.47 16.01 -12.52
C GLN A 110 10.83 14.77 -13.33
N ARG A 111 11.35 14.98 -14.53
CA ARG A 111 12.00 13.93 -15.31
C ARG A 111 13.34 13.57 -14.65
N SER A 112 13.55 12.29 -14.41
CA SER A 112 14.75 11.74 -13.79
C SER A 112 15.32 10.65 -14.71
N ASP A 113 16.21 11.08 -15.63
CA ASP A 113 16.92 10.17 -16.55
C ASP A 113 18.10 9.54 -15.79
N LEU A 114 17.84 8.43 -15.12
CA LEU A 114 18.84 7.71 -14.32
C LEU A 114 19.53 6.63 -15.17
N PRO A 115 20.76 6.22 -14.84
CA PRO A 115 21.48 5.14 -15.55
C PRO A 115 20.66 3.85 -15.65
N MET A 116 19.87 3.54 -14.61
CA MET A 116 19.01 2.36 -14.58
C MET A 116 17.71 2.51 -15.38
N SER A 117 17.32 3.72 -15.79
CA SER A 117 16.03 3.95 -16.48
C SER A 117 15.89 3.15 -17.77
N ALA A 118 16.98 2.99 -18.54
CA ALA A 118 16.99 2.24 -19.80
C ALA A 118 16.87 0.71 -19.61
N ARG A 119 17.26 0.19 -18.43
CA ARG A 119 17.21 -1.22 -18.09
C ARG A 119 15.99 -1.57 -17.21
N TRP A 120 15.29 -0.54 -16.70
CA TRP A 120 14.10 -0.74 -15.87
C TRP A 120 12.97 -1.32 -16.73
N PRO A 121 12.17 -2.26 -16.21
CA PRO A 121 11.09 -2.86 -17.00
C PRO A 121 10.15 -1.79 -17.58
N ALA A 122 9.80 -1.89 -18.85
CA ALA A 122 9.00 -0.88 -19.56
C ALA A 122 7.62 -0.64 -18.90
N TRP A 123 7.01 -1.69 -18.31
CA TRP A 123 5.75 -1.58 -17.58
C TRP A 123 5.89 -0.78 -16.26
N ALA A 124 7.11 -0.68 -15.74
CA ALA A 124 7.44 -0.07 -14.45
C ALA A 124 7.97 1.36 -14.57
N ASN A 125 7.92 1.97 -15.76
CA ASN A 125 8.44 3.32 -16.00
C ASN A 125 7.45 4.13 -16.84
N TRP A 126 7.07 5.29 -16.35
CA TRP A 126 6.28 6.26 -17.09
C TRP A 126 7.09 7.52 -17.37
N ARG A 127 7.55 7.69 -18.62
CA ARG A 127 8.25 8.89 -19.15
C ARG A 127 9.47 9.34 -18.34
N ASN A 128 10.09 8.46 -17.56
CA ASN A 128 11.14 8.79 -16.60
C ASN A 128 10.72 9.82 -15.54
N THR A 129 9.41 9.91 -15.24
CA THR A 129 8.86 10.80 -14.21
C THR A 129 8.19 10.03 -13.06
N ALA A 130 7.80 8.76 -13.29
CA ALA A 130 7.24 7.89 -12.27
C ALA A 130 7.75 6.46 -12.48
N TYR A 131 8.27 5.84 -11.42
CA TYR A 131 8.87 4.52 -11.45
C TYR A 131 8.17 3.57 -10.47
N ALA A 132 7.66 2.44 -10.96
CA ALA A 132 7.27 1.34 -10.07
C ALA A 132 8.54 0.72 -9.48
N LEU A 133 8.63 0.72 -8.16
CA LEU A 133 9.82 0.27 -7.44
C LEU A 133 9.61 -1.05 -6.69
N THR A 134 8.36 -1.52 -6.59
CA THR A 134 7.97 -2.74 -5.87
C THR A 134 7.05 -3.61 -6.72
N PHE A 135 6.89 -4.89 -6.33
CA PHE A 135 5.97 -5.82 -6.97
C PHE A 135 5.15 -6.53 -5.89
N GLU A 136 3.96 -5.98 -5.58
CA GLU A 136 3.20 -6.33 -4.39
C GLU A 136 1.84 -6.98 -4.75
N PRO A 137 1.70 -8.31 -4.58
CA PRO A 137 0.44 -9.00 -4.85
C PRO A 137 -0.64 -8.63 -3.83
N ALA A 138 -1.88 -8.54 -4.27
CA ALA A 138 -3.05 -8.52 -3.40
C ALA A 138 -3.36 -9.97 -2.95
N VAL A 139 -3.37 -10.20 -1.64
CA VAL A 139 -3.49 -11.54 -1.07
C VAL A 139 -4.74 -11.67 -0.18
N PHE A 140 -5.19 -12.90 0.05
CA PHE A 140 -6.03 -13.21 1.20
C PHE A 140 -5.13 -13.53 2.38
N VAL A 141 -5.50 -13.04 3.56
CA VAL A 141 -4.80 -13.35 4.81
C VAL A 141 -5.79 -14.03 5.74
N TYR A 142 -5.35 -15.05 6.47
CA TYR A 142 -6.22 -15.79 7.35
C TYR A 142 -5.56 -16.13 8.69
N HIS A 143 -6.39 -16.32 9.72
CA HIS A 143 -5.98 -16.78 11.02
C HIS A 143 -5.90 -18.30 11.01
N LYS A 144 -4.70 -18.90 11.00
CA LYS A 144 -4.47 -20.36 10.88
C LYS A 144 -5.25 -21.20 11.88
N PRO A 145 -5.33 -20.83 13.19
CA PRO A 145 -6.11 -21.59 14.16
C PRO A 145 -7.62 -21.69 13.84
N SER A 146 -8.15 -20.75 13.04
CA SER A 146 -9.55 -20.79 12.58
C SER A 146 -9.79 -21.80 11.44
N PHE A 147 -8.73 -22.32 10.80
CA PHE A 147 -8.79 -23.21 9.64
C PHE A 147 -8.22 -24.60 9.89
N THR A 148 -8.31 -25.10 11.13
CA THR A 148 -7.79 -26.45 11.49
C THR A 148 -8.57 -27.59 10.86
N LYS A 149 -9.84 -27.40 10.50
CA LYS A 149 -10.75 -28.42 9.95
C LYS A 149 -10.95 -28.32 8.45
N GLU A 150 -10.59 -27.20 7.84
CA GLU A 150 -10.74 -26.96 6.41
C GLU A 150 -9.62 -26.07 5.90
N LYS A 151 -9.41 -26.04 4.58
CA LYS A 151 -8.44 -25.14 3.96
C LYS A 151 -9.03 -23.73 3.85
N PRO A 152 -8.19 -22.66 3.93
CA PRO A 152 -8.65 -21.31 3.63
C PRO A 152 -9.05 -21.20 2.16
N PRO A 153 -9.99 -20.30 1.81
CA PRO A 153 -10.37 -20.06 0.43
C PRO A 153 -9.17 -19.60 -0.40
N ALA A 154 -9.03 -20.15 -1.60
CA ALA A 154 -7.95 -19.86 -2.54
C ALA A 154 -8.43 -19.15 -3.80
N THR A 155 -9.73 -18.93 -3.96
CA THR A 155 -10.36 -18.18 -5.05
C THR A 155 -11.47 -17.28 -4.49
N ARG A 156 -11.91 -16.29 -5.26
CA ARG A 156 -13.04 -15.43 -4.85
C ARG A 156 -14.35 -16.21 -4.75
N ALA A 157 -14.55 -17.21 -5.61
CA ALA A 157 -15.70 -18.09 -5.52
C ALA A 157 -15.69 -18.90 -4.20
N GLU A 158 -14.56 -19.52 -3.86
CA GLU A 158 -14.40 -20.24 -2.58
C GLU A 158 -14.55 -19.30 -1.36
N PHE A 159 -14.10 -18.04 -1.48
CA PHE A 159 -14.28 -17.03 -0.44
C PHE A 159 -15.76 -16.74 -0.20
N VAL A 160 -16.54 -16.53 -1.26
CA VAL A 160 -18.00 -16.33 -1.18
C VAL A 160 -18.69 -17.56 -0.57
N GLU A 161 -18.37 -18.76 -1.03
CA GLU A 161 -18.93 -20.00 -0.50
C GLU A 161 -18.61 -20.21 0.98
N TYR A 162 -17.36 -19.90 1.38
CA TYR A 162 -16.94 -19.97 2.78
C TYR A 162 -17.78 -19.03 3.65
N LEU A 163 -17.92 -17.75 3.27
CA LEU A 163 -18.71 -16.78 4.03
C LEU A 163 -20.18 -17.21 4.16
N LYS A 164 -20.79 -17.66 3.05
CA LYS A 164 -22.19 -18.13 3.06
C LYS A 164 -22.38 -19.36 3.97
N ARG A 165 -21.44 -20.31 3.92
CA ARG A 165 -21.51 -21.54 4.72
C ARG A 165 -21.32 -21.27 6.21
N GLN A 166 -20.39 -20.38 6.57
CA GLN A 166 -20.09 -20.07 7.96
C GLN A 166 -21.14 -19.14 8.61
N GLY A 167 -21.80 -18.30 7.82
CA GLY A 167 -22.88 -17.43 8.29
C GLY A 167 -22.47 -16.61 9.52
N ASN A 168 -23.28 -16.72 10.59
CA ASN A 168 -23.06 -15.96 11.83
C ASN A 168 -21.72 -16.25 12.53
N ALA A 169 -21.08 -17.39 12.29
CA ALA A 169 -19.80 -17.72 12.92
C ALA A 169 -18.65 -16.79 12.52
N VAL A 170 -18.76 -16.16 11.35
CA VAL A 170 -17.77 -15.20 10.83
C VAL A 170 -18.30 -13.76 10.77
N TYR A 171 -19.51 -13.51 11.25
CA TYR A 171 -20.10 -12.17 11.22
C TYR A 171 -19.24 -11.17 11.99
N GLY A 172 -18.87 -10.05 11.34
CA GLY A 172 -18.01 -9.01 11.89
C GLY A 172 -16.54 -9.41 12.03
N ARG A 173 -16.11 -10.56 11.48
CA ARG A 173 -14.76 -11.11 11.61
C ARG A 173 -14.00 -11.16 10.29
N ILE A 174 -14.40 -10.35 9.32
CA ILE A 174 -13.74 -10.18 8.02
C ILE A 174 -13.26 -8.74 7.92
N GLY A 175 -12.04 -8.54 7.45
CA GLY A 175 -11.46 -7.21 7.23
C GLY A 175 -11.11 -6.96 5.76
N THR A 176 -11.32 -5.73 5.29
CA THR A 176 -10.82 -5.24 4.01
C THR A 176 -10.60 -3.73 4.06
N TYR A 177 -10.14 -3.15 2.97
CA TYR A 177 -9.94 -1.70 2.92
C TYR A 177 -11.25 -0.92 2.80
N ASP A 178 -11.25 0.26 3.42
CA ASP A 178 -12.19 1.34 3.13
C ASP A 178 -11.74 2.03 1.84
N ILE A 179 -12.45 1.80 0.74
CA ILE A 179 -12.06 2.35 -0.57
C ILE A 179 -12.22 3.87 -0.68
N GLU A 180 -12.93 4.50 0.24
CA GLU A 180 -13.02 5.97 0.27
C GLU A 180 -11.76 6.60 0.86
N ARG A 181 -11.14 5.93 1.84
CA ARG A 181 -10.01 6.44 2.63
C ARG A 181 -8.67 5.83 2.26
N SER A 182 -8.67 4.63 1.66
CA SER A 182 -7.47 3.88 1.26
C SER A 182 -7.28 3.96 -0.25
N GLY A 183 -6.24 4.66 -0.71
CA GLY A 183 -5.91 4.71 -2.14
C GLY A 183 -5.57 3.33 -2.70
N VAL A 184 -4.85 2.49 -1.94
CA VAL A 184 -4.57 1.11 -2.37
C VAL A 184 -5.83 0.26 -2.40
N GLY A 185 -6.73 0.44 -1.42
CA GLY A 185 -8.03 -0.25 -1.42
C GLY A 185 -8.88 0.13 -2.62
N PHE A 186 -8.91 1.43 -2.96
CA PHE A 186 -9.59 1.90 -4.15
C PHE A 186 -9.00 1.30 -5.44
N LEU A 187 -7.67 1.28 -5.57
CA LEU A 187 -6.97 0.67 -6.70
C LEU A 187 -7.34 -0.81 -6.86
N PHE A 188 -7.30 -1.59 -5.78
CA PHE A 188 -7.64 -3.01 -5.83
C PHE A 188 -9.10 -3.25 -6.24
N MET A 189 -10.04 -2.49 -5.68
CA MET A 189 -11.46 -2.58 -6.07
C MET A 189 -11.68 -2.22 -7.54
N ALA A 190 -11.02 -1.17 -8.03
CA ALA A 190 -11.08 -0.76 -9.42
C ALA A 190 -10.56 -1.88 -10.36
N ARG A 191 -9.45 -2.52 -9.99
CA ARG A 191 -8.89 -3.63 -10.76
C ARG A 191 -9.72 -4.91 -10.66
N ASP A 192 -10.26 -5.23 -9.50
CA ASP A 192 -11.19 -6.35 -9.35
C ASP A 192 -12.43 -6.19 -10.23
N GLN A 193 -12.98 -4.99 -10.34
CA GLN A 193 -14.12 -4.72 -11.23
C GLN A 193 -13.79 -4.96 -12.72
N GLU A 194 -12.54 -4.73 -13.12
CA GLU A 194 -12.08 -5.01 -14.50
C GLU A 194 -11.81 -6.49 -14.74
N GLN A 195 -11.33 -7.21 -13.73
CA GLN A 195 -10.86 -8.59 -13.87
C GLN A 195 -11.94 -9.64 -13.59
N PHE A 196 -12.93 -9.32 -12.76
CA PHE A 196 -13.91 -10.27 -12.28
C PHE A 196 -15.34 -9.74 -12.40
N GLY A 197 -16.08 -10.26 -13.41
CA GLY A 197 -17.44 -9.77 -13.71
C GLY A 197 -18.43 -9.89 -12.55
N ASP A 198 -18.21 -10.85 -11.62
CA ASP A 198 -19.07 -11.09 -10.45
C ASP A 198 -18.52 -10.49 -9.15
N ILE A 199 -17.63 -9.51 -9.22
CA ILE A 199 -17.05 -8.87 -8.03
C ILE A 199 -18.10 -8.33 -7.06
N TRP A 200 -19.23 -7.86 -7.59
CA TRP A 200 -20.30 -7.29 -6.76
C TRP A 200 -20.98 -8.33 -5.88
N SER A 201 -21.02 -9.59 -6.31
CA SER A 201 -21.45 -10.72 -5.45
C SER A 201 -20.47 -10.95 -4.28
N VAL A 202 -19.17 -10.78 -4.50
CA VAL A 202 -18.16 -10.83 -3.43
C VAL A 202 -18.41 -9.72 -2.42
N ILE A 203 -18.58 -8.48 -2.88
CA ILE A 203 -18.82 -7.30 -2.02
C ILE A 203 -20.11 -7.46 -1.23
N GLN A 204 -21.20 -7.89 -1.88
CA GLN A 204 -22.48 -8.16 -1.23
C GLN A 204 -22.33 -9.23 -0.14
N THR A 205 -21.64 -10.32 -0.43
CA THR A 205 -21.42 -11.40 0.55
C THR A 205 -20.59 -10.93 1.73
N MET A 206 -19.56 -10.08 1.50
CA MET A 206 -18.80 -9.45 2.58
C MET A 206 -19.68 -8.53 3.43
N GLY A 207 -20.55 -7.73 2.80
CA GLY A 207 -21.53 -6.90 3.50
C GLY A 207 -22.41 -7.72 4.42
N ALA A 208 -22.99 -8.82 3.89
CA ALA A 208 -23.78 -9.78 4.65
C ALA A 208 -23.05 -10.38 5.85
N ALA A 209 -21.75 -10.62 5.70
CA ALA A 209 -20.87 -11.10 6.77
C ALA A 209 -20.42 -9.97 7.73
N GLY A 210 -20.94 -8.75 7.61
CA GLY A 210 -20.60 -7.62 8.49
C GLY A 210 -19.13 -7.20 8.39
N VAL A 211 -18.56 -7.20 7.17
CA VAL A 211 -17.16 -6.84 6.93
C VAL A 211 -16.77 -5.53 7.61
N LYS A 212 -15.55 -5.45 8.14
CA LYS A 212 -14.99 -4.26 8.76
C LYS A 212 -14.00 -3.58 7.81
N LEU A 213 -14.11 -2.26 7.68
CA LEU A 213 -13.35 -1.45 6.74
C LEU A 213 -12.24 -0.67 7.45
N TYR A 214 -11.04 -0.66 6.86
CA TYR A 214 -9.87 0.01 7.41
C TYR A 214 -9.08 0.76 6.33
N SER A 215 -8.40 1.82 6.71
CA SER A 215 -7.56 2.60 5.79
C SER A 215 -6.19 2.00 5.55
N THR A 216 -5.69 1.12 6.43
CA THR A 216 -4.34 0.54 6.36
C THR A 216 -4.32 -0.98 6.46
N SER A 217 -3.30 -1.61 5.86
CA SER A 217 -3.04 -3.06 5.97
C SER A 217 -2.79 -3.48 7.41
N SER A 218 -1.96 -2.73 8.12
CA SER A 218 -1.54 -3.03 9.50
C SER A 218 -2.73 -3.15 10.44
N ALA A 219 -3.73 -2.27 10.32
CA ALA A 219 -4.94 -2.33 11.15
C ALA A 219 -5.78 -3.60 10.93
N ILE A 220 -5.77 -4.17 9.71
CA ILE A 220 -6.46 -5.42 9.39
C ILE A 220 -5.63 -6.61 9.91
N LEU A 221 -4.32 -6.59 9.62
CA LEU A 221 -3.39 -7.68 9.96
C LEU A 221 -3.28 -7.89 11.47
N GLU A 222 -3.24 -6.81 12.26
CA GLU A 222 -3.29 -6.87 13.73
C GLU A 222 -4.49 -7.71 14.22
N ARG A 223 -5.66 -7.46 13.65
CA ARG A 223 -6.90 -8.14 14.04
C ARG A 223 -7.00 -9.58 13.56
N ILE A 224 -6.28 -9.93 12.51
CA ILE A 224 -6.15 -11.32 12.08
C ILE A 224 -5.13 -12.04 12.99
N ALA A 225 -4.01 -11.38 13.31
CA ALA A 225 -2.97 -11.96 14.16
C ALA A 225 -3.46 -12.32 15.58
N ASP A 226 -4.34 -11.49 16.14
CA ASP A 226 -4.93 -11.74 17.48
C ASP A 226 -6.24 -12.56 17.45
N GLY A 227 -6.65 -13.04 16.27
CA GLY A 227 -7.84 -13.89 16.09
C GLY A 227 -9.19 -13.15 16.15
N ARG A 228 -9.21 -11.81 16.27
CA ARG A 228 -10.46 -11.02 16.14
C ARG A 228 -11.07 -11.19 14.76
N PHE A 229 -10.24 -11.24 13.71
CA PHE A 229 -10.67 -11.57 12.34
C PHE A 229 -10.19 -12.94 11.93
N VAL A 230 -10.99 -13.60 11.10
CA VAL A 230 -10.65 -14.91 10.51
C VAL A 230 -10.06 -14.78 9.11
N LEU A 231 -10.46 -13.72 8.37
CA LEU A 231 -10.02 -13.47 7.00
C LEU A 231 -9.83 -11.98 6.71
N GLY A 232 -8.83 -11.67 5.88
CA GLY A 232 -8.65 -10.38 5.23
C GLY A 232 -8.71 -10.55 3.70
N TYR A 233 -9.40 -9.66 3.02
CA TYR A 233 -9.56 -9.64 1.57
C TYR A 233 -8.72 -8.53 0.93
N ASN A 234 -7.96 -8.87 -0.12
CA ASN A 234 -7.12 -7.95 -0.89
C ASN A 234 -6.08 -7.17 -0.05
N ILE A 235 -5.42 -7.84 0.88
CA ILE A 235 -4.37 -7.23 1.69
C ILE A 235 -3.06 -7.16 0.90
N LEU A 236 -2.26 -6.10 1.08
CA LEU A 236 -0.92 -6.02 0.50
C LEU A 236 -0.03 -7.18 0.97
N GLY A 237 0.49 -7.93 0.01
CA GLY A 237 1.26 -9.15 0.27
C GLY A 237 2.57 -8.90 1.02
N SER A 238 3.22 -7.77 0.79
CA SER A 238 4.42 -7.36 1.51
C SER A 238 4.17 -7.18 3.02
N TYR A 239 3.11 -6.45 3.37
CA TYR A 239 2.68 -6.31 4.77
C TYR A 239 2.26 -7.65 5.38
N ALA A 240 1.53 -8.45 4.60
CA ALA A 240 1.13 -9.78 5.06
C ALA A 240 2.35 -10.67 5.35
N ALA A 241 3.40 -10.62 4.51
CA ALA A 241 4.64 -11.38 4.69
C ALA A 241 5.43 -10.89 5.92
N ASP A 242 5.58 -9.59 6.09
CA ASP A 242 6.23 -8.99 7.26
C ASP A 242 5.52 -9.40 8.56
N TRP A 243 4.19 -9.26 8.60
CA TRP A 243 3.41 -9.68 9.77
C TRP A 243 3.50 -11.18 10.02
N ALA A 244 3.42 -12.03 9.00
CA ALA A 244 3.51 -13.48 9.14
C ALA A 244 4.87 -13.95 9.65
N SER A 245 5.95 -13.20 9.39
CA SER A 245 7.28 -13.51 9.93
C SER A 245 7.35 -13.36 11.45
N ARG A 246 6.52 -12.49 12.03
CA ARG A 246 6.46 -12.19 13.47
C ARG A 246 5.25 -12.83 14.17
N HIS A 247 4.23 -13.22 13.41
CA HIS A 247 2.98 -13.81 13.92
C HIS A 247 2.72 -15.16 13.24
N PRO A 248 3.12 -16.29 13.84
CA PRO A 248 3.05 -17.61 13.23
C PRO A 248 1.62 -18.06 12.90
N ASP A 249 0.61 -17.48 13.56
CA ASP A 249 -0.81 -17.75 13.32
C ASP A 249 -1.39 -17.06 12.08
N LEU A 250 -0.64 -16.15 11.45
CA LEU A 250 -1.02 -15.60 10.15
C LEU A 250 -0.68 -16.55 8.99
N GLY A 251 -1.66 -16.76 8.12
CA GLY A 251 -1.47 -17.46 6.87
C GLY A 251 -1.78 -16.54 5.68
N ILE A 252 -1.10 -16.78 4.56
CA ILE A 252 -1.23 -16.00 3.32
C ILE A 252 -1.66 -16.93 2.21
N VAL A 253 -2.60 -16.48 1.38
CA VAL A 253 -3.02 -17.16 0.16
C VAL A 253 -2.93 -16.18 -1.01
N LEU A 254 -2.16 -16.55 -2.03
CA LEU A 254 -2.19 -15.91 -3.34
C LEU A 254 -3.44 -16.41 -4.09
N PRO A 255 -4.40 -15.55 -4.43
CA PRO A 255 -5.63 -16.00 -5.08
C PRO A 255 -5.35 -16.68 -6.44
N LYS A 256 -5.90 -17.89 -6.63
CA LYS A 256 -5.60 -18.75 -7.79
C LYS A 256 -6.44 -18.41 -9.03
N ASP A 257 -7.58 -17.76 -8.85
CA ASP A 257 -8.38 -17.25 -9.98
C ASP A 257 -7.67 -16.11 -10.70
N TYR A 258 -7.22 -15.11 -9.97
CA TYR A 258 -6.25 -14.10 -10.40
C TYR A 258 -5.69 -13.35 -9.18
N THR A 259 -4.48 -12.87 -9.31
CA THR A 259 -3.81 -12.04 -8.30
C THR A 259 -3.44 -10.68 -8.92
N VAL A 260 -4.09 -9.61 -8.46
CA VAL A 260 -3.69 -8.25 -8.82
C VAL A 260 -2.34 -7.95 -8.19
N VAL A 261 -1.42 -7.39 -8.96
CA VAL A 261 -0.12 -6.95 -8.45
C VAL A 261 0.00 -5.45 -8.66
N MET A 262 0.13 -4.73 -7.56
CA MET A 262 0.41 -3.31 -7.58
C MET A 262 1.89 -3.04 -7.33
N SER A 263 2.29 -1.79 -7.51
CA SER A 263 3.62 -1.30 -7.20
C SER A 263 3.54 0.00 -6.44
N ARG A 264 4.47 0.23 -5.52
CA ARG A 264 4.68 1.58 -5.02
C ARG A 264 5.42 2.37 -6.08
N ILE A 265 4.95 3.56 -6.35
CA ILE A 265 5.54 4.48 -7.32
C ILE A 265 6.42 5.47 -6.60
N GLY A 266 7.69 5.56 -7.03
CA GLY A 266 8.62 6.60 -6.63
C GLY A 266 8.70 7.70 -7.68
N LEU A 267 8.76 8.96 -7.25
CA LEU A 267 8.97 10.12 -8.10
C LEU A 267 9.68 11.25 -7.34
N VAL A 268 10.32 12.14 -8.10
CA VAL A 268 10.90 13.38 -7.60
C VAL A 268 9.90 14.51 -7.91
N PRO A 269 9.30 15.16 -6.89
CA PRO A 269 8.34 16.24 -7.13
C PRO A 269 8.95 17.44 -7.85
N GLN A 270 8.13 18.16 -8.64
CA GLN A 270 8.55 19.32 -9.42
C GLN A 270 9.08 20.46 -8.53
N ALA A 271 8.45 20.69 -7.37
CA ALA A 271 8.83 21.73 -6.42
C ALA A 271 9.76 21.23 -5.30
N ALA A 272 10.46 20.09 -5.50
CA ALA A 272 11.45 19.58 -4.55
C ALA A 272 12.46 20.67 -4.13
N ALA A 273 12.83 20.70 -2.85
CA ALA A 273 13.83 21.63 -2.33
C ALA A 273 15.25 21.20 -2.71
N SER A 274 15.51 19.88 -2.68
CA SER A 274 16.79 19.24 -3.01
C SER A 274 16.58 18.13 -4.04
N PRO A 275 16.24 18.46 -5.30
CA PRO A 275 15.86 17.43 -6.30
C PRO A 275 17.02 16.51 -6.67
N ASP A 276 18.27 16.90 -6.46
CA ASP A 276 19.44 16.04 -6.60
C ASP A 276 19.48 14.92 -5.52
N LEU A 277 19.12 15.24 -4.27
CA LEU A 277 18.97 14.22 -3.21
C LEU A 277 17.79 13.29 -3.51
N GLY A 278 16.67 13.83 -3.99
CA GLY A 278 15.52 13.02 -4.43
C GLY A 278 15.90 12.05 -5.54
N ARG A 279 16.67 12.50 -6.54
CA ARG A 279 17.19 11.63 -7.61
C ARG A 279 18.19 10.59 -7.08
N ALA A 280 19.09 10.98 -6.19
CA ALA A 280 20.03 10.03 -5.58
C ALA A 280 19.30 8.93 -4.79
N TYR A 281 18.24 9.29 -4.07
CA TYR A 281 17.44 8.32 -3.32
C TYR A 281 16.63 7.41 -4.26
N LEU A 282 16.04 7.95 -5.33
CA LEU A 282 15.39 7.16 -6.39
C LEU A 282 16.38 6.18 -7.04
N GLU A 283 17.58 6.65 -7.38
CA GLU A 283 18.64 5.80 -7.96
C GLU A 283 19.06 4.68 -7.00
N PHE A 284 19.17 4.98 -5.70
CA PHE A 284 19.44 3.98 -4.68
C PHE A 284 18.34 2.91 -4.62
N PHE A 285 17.05 3.32 -4.65
CA PHE A 285 15.93 2.37 -4.74
C PHE A 285 16.01 1.47 -5.98
N MET A 286 16.46 2.01 -7.12
CA MET A 286 16.59 1.25 -8.37
C MET A 286 17.88 0.43 -8.44
N SER A 287 18.84 0.66 -7.55
CA SER A 287 20.11 -0.07 -7.51
C SER A 287 19.89 -1.54 -7.13
N ARG A 288 20.88 -2.38 -7.46
CA ARG A 288 20.88 -3.78 -7.03
C ARG A 288 20.83 -3.90 -5.50
N GLU A 289 21.53 -3.02 -4.80
CA GLU A 289 21.56 -3.00 -3.34
C GLU A 289 20.18 -2.66 -2.77
N GLY A 290 19.58 -1.53 -3.17
CA GLY A 290 18.25 -1.12 -2.71
C GLY A 290 17.19 -2.16 -3.01
N GLN A 291 17.18 -2.76 -4.21
CA GLN A 291 16.25 -3.82 -4.57
C GLN A 291 16.50 -5.12 -3.78
N THR A 292 17.75 -5.41 -3.41
CA THR A 292 18.06 -6.56 -2.54
C THR A 292 17.57 -6.33 -1.10
N ILE A 293 17.73 -5.13 -0.58
CA ILE A 293 17.19 -4.73 0.74
C ILE A 293 15.67 -4.87 0.74
N MET A 294 14.98 -4.33 -0.28
CA MET A 294 13.54 -4.51 -0.41
C MET A 294 13.11 -5.97 -0.37
N ALA A 295 13.76 -6.83 -1.16
CA ALA A 295 13.39 -8.24 -1.23
C ALA A 295 13.64 -9.01 0.08
N ARG A 296 14.76 -8.74 0.75
CA ARG A 296 15.24 -9.55 1.88
C ARG A 296 14.89 -9.02 3.25
N GLN A 297 14.87 -7.69 3.41
CA GLN A 297 14.65 -7.05 4.71
C GLN A 297 13.23 -6.50 4.84
N LEU A 298 12.71 -5.85 3.79
CA LEU A 298 11.37 -5.28 3.81
C LEU A 298 10.26 -6.27 3.43
N GLN A 299 10.62 -7.48 2.97
CA GLN A 299 9.67 -8.47 2.43
C GLN A 299 8.84 -7.94 1.26
N ILE A 300 9.39 -6.99 0.51
CA ILE A 300 8.76 -6.38 -0.68
C ILE A 300 9.46 -6.93 -1.93
N ALA A 301 8.72 -7.57 -2.82
CA ALA A 301 9.34 -8.21 -3.98
C ALA A 301 10.02 -7.20 -4.90
N ALA A 302 11.27 -7.49 -5.26
CA ALA A 302 12.09 -6.67 -6.14
C ALA A 302 11.55 -6.65 -7.58
N VAL A 303 11.62 -5.48 -8.22
CA VAL A 303 11.27 -5.28 -9.64
C VAL A 303 12.47 -5.53 -10.54
N SER A 304 13.68 -5.21 -10.04
CA SER A 304 14.91 -5.32 -10.84
C SER A 304 15.19 -6.76 -11.26
N PRO A 305 15.44 -7.00 -12.57
CA PRO A 305 15.85 -8.32 -13.05
C PRO A 305 17.25 -8.72 -12.59
N ASP A 306 18.03 -7.77 -12.05
CA ASP A 306 19.40 -8.02 -11.55
C ASP A 306 19.41 -8.63 -10.13
N VAL A 307 18.23 -8.76 -9.49
CA VAL A 307 18.07 -9.37 -8.16
C VAL A 307 17.45 -10.75 -8.32
N ALA A 308 18.16 -11.76 -7.82
CA ALA A 308 17.71 -13.15 -7.78
C ALA A 308 17.24 -13.51 -6.36
N GLY A 309 16.26 -14.42 -6.27
CA GLY A 309 15.73 -14.94 -5.01
C GLY A 309 14.24 -15.20 -5.05
N GLU A 310 13.67 -15.65 -3.93
CA GLU A 310 12.26 -16.04 -3.85
C GLU A 310 11.32 -14.83 -3.94
N ASN A 311 11.72 -13.69 -3.40
CA ASN A 311 10.89 -12.49 -3.33
C ASN A 311 11.26 -11.51 -4.45
N THR A 312 10.95 -11.87 -5.69
CA THR A 312 11.18 -11.04 -6.88
C THR A 312 9.99 -11.12 -7.84
N ALA A 313 9.83 -10.11 -8.67
CA ALA A 313 8.81 -10.09 -9.72
C ALA A 313 8.96 -11.29 -10.68
N THR A 314 10.21 -11.64 -11.02
CA THR A 314 10.52 -12.79 -11.88
C THR A 314 10.03 -14.09 -11.27
N THR A 315 10.38 -14.38 -10.01
CA THR A 315 9.98 -15.62 -9.33
C THR A 315 8.46 -15.70 -9.15
N LEU A 316 7.81 -14.60 -8.79
CA LEU A 316 6.35 -14.56 -8.69
C LEU A 316 5.68 -14.82 -10.06
N GLN A 317 6.25 -14.30 -11.15
CA GLN A 317 5.77 -14.56 -12.50
C GLN A 317 5.95 -16.04 -12.91
N GLU A 318 7.07 -16.66 -12.54
CA GLU A 318 7.31 -18.09 -12.76
C GLU A 318 6.34 -18.98 -11.99
N GLN A 319 6.05 -18.63 -10.73
CA GLN A 319 5.14 -19.40 -9.86
C GLN A 319 3.67 -19.29 -10.24
N LEU A 320 3.21 -18.09 -10.59
CA LEU A 320 1.78 -17.79 -10.80
C LEU A 320 1.41 -17.59 -12.27
N GLY A 321 2.37 -17.32 -13.13
CA GLY A 321 2.17 -17.23 -14.57
C GLY A 321 0.97 -16.36 -14.97
N LYS A 322 0.02 -17.00 -15.67
CA LYS A 322 -1.19 -16.31 -16.18
C LYS A 322 -2.18 -15.85 -15.11
N GLN A 323 -1.99 -16.22 -13.85
CA GLN A 323 -2.84 -15.76 -12.75
C GLN A 323 -2.48 -14.34 -12.29
N LEU A 324 -1.22 -13.91 -12.50
CA LEU A 324 -0.81 -12.55 -12.18
C LEU A 324 -1.45 -11.50 -13.10
N ARG A 325 -1.86 -10.41 -12.48
CA ARG A 325 -2.38 -9.21 -13.15
C ARG A 325 -1.59 -7.99 -12.69
N PRO A 326 -0.35 -7.82 -13.18
CA PRO A 326 0.44 -6.63 -12.86
C PRO A 326 -0.25 -5.39 -13.41
N VAL A 327 -0.31 -4.36 -12.58
CA VAL A 327 -0.84 -3.04 -12.95
C VAL A 327 0.30 -2.22 -13.56
N PRO A 328 0.28 -1.93 -14.88
CA PRO A 328 1.36 -1.16 -15.49
C PRO A 328 1.29 0.32 -15.10
N VAL A 329 2.45 0.97 -15.00
CA VAL A 329 2.54 2.42 -14.82
C VAL A 329 2.16 3.10 -16.13
N SER A 330 0.91 3.54 -16.23
CA SER A 330 0.35 4.09 -17.48
C SER A 330 -0.82 5.03 -17.20
N PRO A 331 -1.23 5.86 -18.19
CA PRO A 331 -2.41 6.72 -18.05
C PRO A 331 -3.71 5.97 -17.80
N GLY A 332 -3.77 4.67 -18.12
CA GLY A 332 -4.91 3.82 -17.81
C GLY A 332 -5.25 3.79 -16.31
N LEU A 333 -4.28 4.06 -15.44
CA LEU A 333 -4.51 4.20 -14.00
C LEU A 333 -5.41 5.39 -13.64
N MET A 334 -5.42 6.44 -14.46
CA MET A 334 -6.20 7.65 -14.19
C MET A 334 -7.69 7.52 -14.53
N VAL A 335 -8.10 6.44 -15.20
CA VAL A 335 -9.51 6.23 -15.62
C VAL A 335 -10.48 6.29 -14.44
N TYR A 336 -10.06 5.81 -13.27
CA TYR A 336 -10.87 5.82 -12.04
C TYR A 336 -10.68 7.07 -11.18
N LEU A 337 -9.78 7.98 -11.56
CA LEU A 337 -9.63 9.30 -10.93
C LEU A 337 -10.60 10.33 -11.55
N ASP A 338 -11.25 10.02 -12.68
CA ASP A 338 -12.39 10.79 -13.15
C ASP A 338 -13.45 10.86 -12.04
N GLN A 339 -13.81 12.07 -11.65
CA GLN A 339 -14.68 12.30 -10.49
C GLN A 339 -16.02 11.57 -10.59
N VAL A 340 -16.60 11.48 -11.80
CA VAL A 340 -17.88 10.81 -12.02
C VAL A 340 -17.72 9.30 -11.88
N LYS A 341 -16.67 8.71 -12.47
CA LYS A 341 -16.40 7.28 -12.36
C LYS A 341 -16.05 6.88 -10.94
N ARG A 342 -15.20 7.68 -10.26
CA ARG A 342 -14.85 7.47 -8.86
C ARG A 342 -16.08 7.52 -7.97
N ALA A 343 -16.90 8.56 -8.08
CA ALA A 343 -18.13 8.71 -7.30
C ALA A 343 -19.10 7.54 -7.55
N ARG A 344 -19.26 7.09 -8.80
CA ARG A 344 -20.11 5.93 -9.14
C ARG A 344 -19.61 4.63 -8.50
N LEU A 345 -18.29 4.38 -8.54
CA LEU A 345 -17.71 3.18 -7.94
C LEU A 345 -17.91 3.17 -6.42
N ILE A 346 -17.64 4.30 -5.75
CA ILE A 346 -17.82 4.46 -4.31
C ILE A 346 -19.31 4.34 -3.93
N SER A 347 -20.20 5.02 -4.67
CA SER A 347 -21.65 4.94 -4.42
C SER A 347 -22.16 3.50 -4.50
N ARG A 348 -21.77 2.79 -5.56
CA ARG A 348 -22.14 1.37 -5.74
C ARG A 348 -21.57 0.47 -4.65
N TRP A 349 -20.32 0.69 -4.25
CA TRP A 349 -19.69 -0.02 -3.14
C TRP A 349 -20.51 0.14 -1.85
N ASN A 350 -20.83 1.38 -1.49
CA ASN A 350 -21.60 1.69 -0.29
C ASN A 350 -23.02 1.12 -0.35
N GLU A 351 -23.66 1.20 -1.51
CA GLU A 351 -25.00 0.62 -1.73
C GLU A 351 -24.96 -0.89 -1.52
N VAL A 352 -24.05 -1.60 -2.19
CA VAL A 352 -23.95 -3.08 -2.13
C VAL A 352 -23.58 -3.57 -0.74
N LEU A 353 -22.72 -2.85 -0.01
CA LEU A 353 -22.36 -3.21 1.37
C LEU A 353 -23.51 -3.01 2.37
N ARG A 354 -24.43 -2.06 2.11
CA ARG A 354 -25.54 -1.68 3.01
C ARG A 354 -26.85 -2.43 2.74
N LEU A 355 -26.95 -3.12 1.61
CA LEU A 355 -28.19 -3.81 1.18
C LEU A 355 -28.58 -5.03 2.06
N GLN A 356 -28.25 -4.96 3.38
CA GLN A 356 -28.67 -6.02 4.32
C GLN A 356 -29.18 -5.48 5.62
#